data_4824d21b12c8585a9a7596f1399eeece
#
_entry.id   4824d21b12c8585a9a7596f1399eeece
#
_cell.length_a   1.000
_cell.length_b   1.000
_cell.length_c   1.000
_cell.angle_alpha   90.00
_cell.angle_beta   90.00
_cell.angle_gamma   90.00
#
_symmetry.space_group_name_H-M   'P 1'
#
loop_
_entity.id
_entity.type
_entity.pdbx_description
1 polymer ?
#
loop_
_entity_poly.entity_id
_entity_poly.type
_entity_poly.pdbx_seq_one_letter_code
_entity_poly.pdbx_strand_id
1 'polypeptide(L)'
;MLNQLQQISDQIKKAQSILIAYSQSFNGDGTASALALFLFLKKLNKNAKIITNKQQNSVLNFNSKVNPVKSAPLVNPVRYELSNGVNGIESQAETSFKPPISSEDLFNRVNLDFLPAYDNIKHSIDNLREFIISLDITDTKIEKIKYKINNNTLDFIIQPQQEFFQKENVASSAVKFKYDLIIVLNTPDLELLGPAYNDQADFFYKTPIINIDHNPGNEGFGQINCIELIAVSTSEILFSLFEQISFDLIDENIATCLLAGIICSTKNFKTFNITPNILSITSKLLSINARREEIVDHLYRSFDLNTLKLWGRVLARISSTLDDKLIWSIVSKKDFEITNSSEKSLINIIDELIINIPQAEIIVIIYETSSPQINNQTNVIIYSTKNINSADLMKEYNPKGDQKIVKITINKTLLDAEKEIIELIKNKLKKLLQLT
;
A
#
# COMPACT_ATOMS: atom_id res chain seq x y z
N MET A 1 -31.32 7.62 -12.00
CA MET A 1 -29.99 6.98 -12.10
C MET A 1 -29.83 6.07 -10.90
N LEU A 2 -29.33 4.83 -11.10
CA LEU A 2 -28.99 3.96 -9.99
C LEU A 2 -27.85 4.62 -9.20
N ASN A 3 -27.93 4.60 -7.86
CA ASN A 3 -26.84 5.03 -6.99
C ASN A 3 -25.60 4.15 -7.30
N GLN A 4 -24.40 4.70 -7.21
CA GLN A 4 -23.14 3.98 -7.46
C GLN A 4 -23.04 2.68 -6.66
N LEU A 5 -23.41 2.69 -5.38
CA LEU A 5 -23.46 1.50 -4.54
C LEU A 5 -24.42 0.42 -5.10
N GLN A 6 -25.55 0.81 -5.71
CA GLN A 6 -26.46 -0.13 -6.36
C GLN A 6 -25.83 -0.77 -7.58
N GLN A 7 -25.12 0.00 -8.40
CA GLN A 7 -24.39 -0.52 -9.56
C GLN A 7 -23.32 -1.52 -9.14
N ILE A 8 -22.55 -1.21 -8.08
CA ILE A 8 -21.56 -2.11 -7.49
C ILE A 8 -22.21 -3.41 -7.02
N SER A 9 -23.30 -3.29 -6.24
CA SER A 9 -24.06 -4.44 -5.74
C SER A 9 -24.52 -5.36 -6.88
N ASP A 10 -25.04 -4.79 -7.97
CA ASP A 10 -25.53 -5.55 -9.12
C ASP A 10 -24.39 -6.24 -9.88
N GLN A 11 -23.22 -5.63 -9.99
CA GLN A 11 -22.02 -6.25 -10.58
C GLN A 11 -21.50 -7.39 -9.69
N ILE A 12 -21.41 -7.19 -8.38
CA ILE A 12 -21.00 -8.25 -7.44
C ILE A 12 -21.96 -9.46 -7.53
N LYS A 13 -23.27 -9.21 -7.62
CA LYS A 13 -24.25 -10.31 -7.77
C LYS A 13 -24.03 -11.13 -9.03
N LYS A 14 -23.71 -10.50 -10.17
CA LYS A 14 -23.45 -11.16 -11.45
C LYS A 14 -22.12 -11.91 -11.48
N ALA A 15 -21.09 -11.37 -10.88
CA ALA A 15 -19.76 -11.95 -10.86
C ALA A 15 -19.72 -13.28 -10.08
N GLN A 16 -18.89 -14.21 -10.54
CA GLN A 16 -18.62 -15.49 -9.86
C GLN A 16 -17.24 -15.53 -9.23
N SER A 17 -16.24 -14.99 -9.92
CA SER A 17 -14.85 -14.99 -9.49
C SER A 17 -14.30 -13.57 -9.45
N ILE A 18 -14.00 -13.07 -8.27
CA ILE A 18 -13.65 -11.67 -8.02
C ILE A 18 -12.21 -11.56 -7.55
N LEU A 19 -11.44 -10.69 -8.20
CA LEU A 19 -10.11 -10.31 -7.73
C LEU A 19 -10.21 -9.00 -6.96
N ILE A 20 -9.77 -9.00 -5.70
CA ILE A 20 -9.61 -7.81 -4.88
C ILE A 20 -8.16 -7.37 -5.00
N ALA A 21 -7.93 -6.14 -5.45
CA ALA A 21 -6.60 -5.57 -5.56
C ALA A 21 -6.49 -4.28 -4.74
N TYR A 22 -5.37 -4.07 -4.07
CA TYR A 22 -5.11 -2.83 -3.36
C TYR A 22 -3.62 -2.54 -3.30
N SER A 23 -3.27 -1.26 -3.27
CA SER A 23 -1.92 -0.81 -2.96
C SER A 23 -1.71 -0.83 -1.45
N GLN A 24 -0.62 -1.43 -1.01
CA GLN A 24 -0.28 -1.45 0.40
C GLN A 24 0.14 -0.05 0.85
N SER A 25 -0.84 0.73 1.30
CA SER A 25 -0.63 2.06 1.85
C SER A 25 -0.19 1.99 3.32
N PHE A 26 0.39 3.09 3.82
CA PHE A 26 0.94 3.18 5.17
C PHE A 26 -0.08 3.04 6.28
N ASN A 27 -1.30 3.55 6.04
CA ASN A 27 -2.32 3.66 7.07
C ASN A 27 -3.05 2.35 7.40
N GLY A 28 -2.86 1.29 6.61
CA GLY A 28 -3.49 -0.02 6.84
C GLY A 28 -4.96 -0.14 6.40
N ASP A 29 -5.64 0.95 6.02
CA ASP A 29 -7.04 0.93 5.62
C ASP A 29 -7.28 0.03 4.40
N GLY A 30 -6.42 0.11 3.38
CA GLY A 30 -6.51 -0.74 2.20
C GLY A 30 -6.46 -2.23 2.53
N THR A 31 -5.55 -2.63 3.44
CA THR A 31 -5.44 -4.02 3.91
C THR A 31 -6.70 -4.45 4.66
N ALA A 32 -7.14 -3.67 5.63
CA ALA A 32 -8.32 -3.97 6.45
C ALA A 32 -9.60 -4.02 5.60
N SER A 33 -9.76 -3.08 4.68
CA SER A 33 -10.86 -3.02 3.70
C SER A 33 -10.88 -4.24 2.78
N ALA A 34 -9.70 -4.65 2.26
CA ALA A 34 -9.59 -5.83 1.39
C ALA A 34 -9.97 -7.12 2.12
N LEU A 35 -9.56 -7.27 3.39
CA LEU A 35 -9.93 -8.41 4.23
C LEU A 35 -11.43 -8.42 4.54
N ALA A 36 -12.02 -7.26 4.88
CA ALA A 36 -13.46 -7.14 5.11
C ALA A 36 -14.26 -7.55 3.86
N LEU A 37 -13.89 -7.02 2.69
CA LEU A 37 -14.56 -7.36 1.42
C LEU A 37 -14.39 -8.83 1.08
N PHE A 38 -13.21 -9.40 1.26
CA PHE A 38 -12.96 -10.83 1.03
C PHE A 38 -13.88 -11.71 1.86
N LEU A 39 -13.96 -11.45 3.17
CA LEU A 39 -14.83 -12.20 4.07
C LEU A 39 -16.31 -12.05 3.69
N PHE A 40 -16.73 -10.84 3.34
CA PHE A 40 -18.10 -10.57 2.90
C PHE A 40 -18.45 -11.30 1.59
N LEU A 41 -17.57 -11.28 0.59
CA LEU A 41 -17.75 -12.01 -0.66
C LEU A 41 -17.81 -13.54 -0.44
N LYS A 42 -17.05 -14.05 0.51
CA LYS A 42 -17.15 -15.47 0.91
C LYS A 42 -18.54 -15.82 1.49
N LYS A 43 -19.14 -14.93 2.28
CA LYS A 43 -20.53 -15.10 2.77
C LYS A 43 -21.55 -15.08 1.63
N LEU A 44 -21.26 -14.35 0.54
CA LEU A 44 -22.06 -14.35 -0.68
C LEU A 44 -21.78 -15.56 -1.60
N ASN A 45 -20.99 -16.54 -1.16
CA ASN A 45 -20.54 -17.71 -1.95
C ASN A 45 -19.79 -17.34 -3.25
N LYS A 46 -19.07 -16.21 -3.26
CA LYS A 46 -18.21 -15.80 -4.37
C LYS A 46 -16.81 -16.38 -4.23
N ASN A 47 -16.21 -16.74 -5.38
CA ASN A 47 -14.80 -17.10 -5.41
C ASN A 47 -13.97 -15.82 -5.41
N ALA A 48 -13.36 -15.46 -4.28
CA ALA A 48 -12.59 -14.24 -4.13
C ALA A 48 -11.12 -14.54 -3.83
N LYS A 49 -10.22 -13.71 -4.36
CA LYS A 49 -8.80 -13.65 -3.99
C LYS A 49 -8.36 -12.21 -3.74
N ILE A 50 -7.36 -12.05 -2.88
CA ILE A 50 -6.76 -10.75 -2.56
C ILE A 50 -5.35 -10.71 -3.12
N ILE A 51 -5.01 -9.61 -3.79
CA ILE A 51 -3.65 -9.30 -4.20
C ILE A 51 -3.24 -7.90 -3.75
N THR A 52 -1.95 -7.76 -3.48
CA THR A 52 -1.32 -6.45 -3.25
C THR A 52 0.09 -6.47 -3.83
N ASN A 53 0.68 -5.30 -4.02
CA ASN A 53 2.05 -5.19 -4.46
C ASN A 53 3.00 -5.88 -3.46
N LYS A 54 3.98 -6.63 -3.98
CA LYS A 54 5.05 -7.17 -3.14
C LYS A 54 5.90 -6.00 -2.66
N GLN A 55 6.02 -5.88 -1.36
CA GLN A 55 7.00 -4.96 -0.82
C GLN A 55 8.39 -5.38 -1.30
N GLN A 56 9.08 -4.51 -1.99
CA GLN A 56 10.52 -4.67 -2.17
C GLN A 56 11.19 -4.45 -0.80
N ASN A 57 11.31 -5.54 -0.02
CA ASN A 57 12.32 -5.55 1.03
C ASN A 57 13.65 -5.39 0.33
N SER A 58 14.26 -4.21 0.43
CA SER A 58 15.65 -3.99 0.03
C SER A 58 16.61 -4.64 1.04
N VAL A 59 16.44 -5.95 1.27
CA VAL A 59 17.53 -6.79 1.74
C VAL A 59 18.29 -7.16 0.48
N LEU A 60 19.38 -6.46 0.25
CA LEU A 60 20.35 -6.73 -0.81
C LEU A 60 20.90 -8.15 -0.67
N ASN A 61 20.29 -9.12 -1.32
CA ASN A 61 20.97 -10.35 -1.67
C ASN A 61 21.74 -10.11 -2.98
N PHE A 62 23.00 -9.75 -2.84
CA PHE A 62 23.99 -9.80 -3.90
C PHE A 62 24.27 -11.27 -4.23
N ASN A 63 23.43 -11.92 -5.03
CA ASN A 63 23.79 -13.11 -5.81
C ASN A 63 22.56 -13.55 -6.64
N SER A 64 22.34 -12.94 -7.78
CA SER A 64 21.60 -13.58 -8.86
C SER A 64 22.23 -13.21 -10.19
N LYS A 65 22.72 -14.25 -10.88
CA LYS A 65 23.28 -14.21 -12.22
C LYS A 65 22.27 -13.60 -13.19
N VAL A 66 22.67 -12.53 -13.85
CA VAL A 66 21.90 -11.89 -14.92
C VAL A 66 21.95 -12.82 -16.15
N ASN A 67 20.81 -13.33 -16.60
CA ASN A 67 20.67 -13.90 -17.92
C ASN A 67 20.36 -12.78 -18.92
N PRO A 68 21.02 -12.75 -20.08
CA PRO A 68 20.84 -11.66 -21.04
C PRO A 68 19.48 -11.78 -21.76
N VAL A 69 18.73 -10.69 -21.75
CA VAL A 69 17.50 -10.52 -22.52
C VAL A 69 17.84 -10.39 -24.00
N LYS A 70 17.21 -11.23 -24.83
CA LYS A 70 17.30 -11.14 -26.29
C LYS A 70 16.61 -9.87 -26.79
N SER A 71 17.38 -9.04 -27.49
CA SER A 71 16.94 -7.79 -28.10
C SER A 71 15.96 -7.99 -29.26
N ALA A 72 14.89 -7.23 -29.28
CA ALA A 72 14.02 -7.01 -30.45
C ALA A 72 14.68 -6.00 -31.41
N PRO A 73 14.38 -6.02 -32.71
CA PRO A 73 15.14 -5.28 -33.72
C PRO A 73 14.81 -3.78 -33.72
N LEU A 74 15.87 -2.97 -33.70
CA LEU A 74 15.84 -1.52 -33.82
C LEU A 74 15.58 -1.08 -35.25
N VAL A 75 14.67 -0.11 -35.41
CA VAL A 75 14.47 0.67 -36.60
C VAL A 75 15.55 1.77 -36.65
N ASN A 76 16.23 1.91 -37.79
CA ASN A 76 17.37 2.80 -38.00
C ASN A 76 17.04 4.28 -37.82
N PRO A 77 17.87 5.06 -37.15
CA PRO A 77 17.98 6.51 -37.39
C PRO A 77 19.17 6.86 -38.27
N VAL A 78 18.97 7.92 -39.04
CA VAL A 78 19.82 8.52 -40.04
C VAL A 78 21.19 8.95 -39.52
N ARG A 79 22.26 8.61 -40.28
CA ARG A 79 23.65 9.03 -40.07
C ARG A 79 23.82 10.53 -40.28
N TYR A 80 24.55 11.16 -39.36
CA TYR A 80 25.42 12.31 -39.64
C TYR A 80 26.85 11.96 -39.29
N GLU A 81 27.73 12.01 -40.31
CA GLU A 81 29.16 11.89 -40.15
C GLU A 81 29.73 13.21 -39.63
N LEU A 82 30.57 13.16 -38.61
CA LEU A 82 31.63 14.12 -38.38
C LEU A 82 32.84 13.40 -37.81
N SER A 83 33.96 13.66 -38.50
CA SER A 83 35.28 13.07 -38.40
C SER A 83 36.09 13.55 -37.19
N ASN A 84 37.03 12.66 -36.82
CA ASN A 84 38.34 12.89 -36.21
C ASN A 84 38.50 12.95 -34.70
N GLY A 85 39.04 11.86 -34.20
CA GLY A 85 40.34 11.83 -33.51
C GLY A 85 40.37 12.19 -32.03
N VAL A 86 40.69 11.24 -31.22
CA VAL A 86 41.81 11.15 -30.28
C VAL A 86 41.50 10.13 -29.16
N ASN A 87 42.52 9.35 -28.88
CA ASN A 87 42.59 8.25 -27.93
C ASN A 87 42.29 8.59 -26.47
N GLY A 88 41.74 7.58 -25.77
CA GLY A 88 42.18 7.29 -24.41
C GLY A 88 41.20 7.67 -23.31
N ILE A 89 41.05 6.71 -22.39
CA ILE A 89 40.65 6.82 -20.99
C ILE A 89 39.26 6.24 -20.66
N GLU A 90 39.33 5.01 -20.19
CA GLU A 90 38.77 4.44 -18.94
C GLU A 90 37.30 4.68 -18.58
N SER A 91 36.61 3.57 -18.58
CA SER A 91 35.57 3.17 -17.62
C SER A 91 34.94 4.29 -16.78
N GLN A 92 33.84 4.81 -17.24
CA GLN A 92 32.88 5.45 -16.33
C GLN A 92 31.92 4.38 -15.79
N ALA A 93 32.00 4.21 -14.48
CA ALA A 93 31.06 3.43 -13.71
C ALA A 93 29.63 3.86 -14.03
N GLU A 94 28.82 2.93 -14.50
CA GLU A 94 27.36 3.07 -14.53
C GLU A 94 26.89 3.35 -13.10
N THR A 95 26.59 4.60 -12.82
CA THR A 95 25.83 4.98 -11.63
C THR A 95 24.45 4.39 -11.80
N SER A 96 24.22 3.23 -11.21
CA SER A 96 22.90 2.65 -11.06
C SER A 96 22.04 3.67 -10.32
N PHE A 97 21.09 4.27 -11.02
CA PHE A 97 20.07 5.14 -10.47
C PHE A 97 19.24 4.28 -9.50
N LYS A 98 19.58 4.32 -8.21
CA LYS A 98 18.68 3.78 -7.18
C LYS A 98 17.49 4.72 -7.12
N PRO A 99 16.25 4.22 -7.30
CA PRO A 99 15.09 5.07 -7.06
C PRO A 99 15.17 5.65 -5.66
N PRO A 100 14.71 6.88 -5.44
CA PRO A 100 14.70 7.49 -4.11
C PRO A 100 13.96 6.56 -3.16
N ILE A 101 14.48 6.42 -1.93
CA ILE A 101 13.80 5.71 -0.85
C ILE A 101 12.44 6.38 -0.71
N SER A 102 11.36 5.65 -0.97
CA SER A 102 10.01 6.18 -0.81
C SER A 102 9.78 6.52 0.68
N SER A 103 8.89 7.45 0.96
CA SER A 103 8.41 7.67 2.33
C SER A 103 7.98 6.37 3.01
N GLU A 104 7.59 5.39 2.21
CA GLU A 104 7.23 4.02 2.59
C GLU A 104 8.29 3.27 3.38
N ASP A 105 9.56 3.45 3.02
CA ASP A 105 10.68 2.81 3.71
C ASP A 105 11.03 3.50 5.03
N LEU A 106 10.52 4.70 5.26
CA LEU A 106 10.79 5.52 6.44
C LEU A 106 9.79 5.29 7.58
N PHE A 107 8.57 4.82 7.28
CA PHE A 107 7.52 4.60 8.27
C PHE A 107 7.42 3.14 8.72
N ASN A 108 7.17 2.93 10.01
CA ASN A 108 6.71 1.63 10.50
C ASN A 108 5.36 1.34 9.88
N ARG A 109 5.29 0.26 9.11
CA ARG A 109 4.03 -0.22 8.54
C ARG A 109 3.12 -0.69 9.65
N VAL A 110 1.86 -0.36 9.50
CA VAL A 110 0.79 -0.86 10.36
C VAL A 110 0.75 -2.38 10.22
N ASN A 111 1.07 -3.10 11.31
CA ASN A 111 0.98 -4.56 11.32
C ASN A 111 -0.48 -4.97 11.57
N LEU A 112 -1.07 -5.64 10.58
CA LEU A 112 -2.45 -6.13 10.59
C LEU A 112 -2.52 -7.66 10.47
N ASP A 113 -1.41 -8.37 10.72
CA ASP A 113 -1.34 -9.84 10.60
C ASP A 113 -2.27 -10.59 11.56
N PHE A 114 -2.70 -9.93 12.64
CA PHE A 114 -3.69 -10.45 13.58
C PHE A 114 -5.12 -10.45 13.04
N LEU A 115 -5.40 -9.71 11.95
CA LEU A 115 -6.75 -9.65 11.38
C LEU A 115 -7.17 -10.97 10.73
N PRO A 116 -8.47 -11.31 10.80
CA PRO A 116 -9.00 -12.50 10.16
C PRO A 116 -8.68 -12.56 8.66
N ALA A 117 -8.33 -13.75 8.19
CA ALA A 117 -8.03 -14.04 6.79
C ALA A 117 -6.78 -13.36 6.20
N TYR A 118 -5.89 -12.79 7.01
CA TYR A 118 -4.66 -12.12 6.54
C TYR A 118 -3.79 -13.01 5.64
N ASP A 119 -3.69 -14.30 5.93
CA ASP A 119 -2.91 -15.28 5.15
C ASP A 119 -3.40 -15.47 3.69
N ASN A 120 -4.62 -14.97 3.38
CA ASN A 120 -5.16 -15.03 2.02
C ASN A 120 -4.63 -13.92 1.11
N ILE A 121 -3.89 -12.95 1.65
CA ILE A 121 -3.25 -11.90 0.85
C ILE A 121 -2.10 -12.51 0.06
N LYS A 122 -2.09 -12.29 -1.26
CA LYS A 122 -1.04 -12.74 -2.17
C LYS A 122 -0.36 -11.54 -2.82
N HIS A 123 0.87 -11.76 -3.27
CA HIS A 123 1.69 -10.73 -3.92
C HIS A 123 1.90 -10.99 -5.43
N SER A 124 1.31 -12.05 -5.94
CA SER A 124 1.34 -12.41 -7.36
C SER A 124 0.00 -12.97 -7.80
N ILE A 125 -0.27 -12.84 -9.07
CA ILE A 125 -1.44 -13.45 -9.69
C ILE A 125 -0.93 -14.61 -10.54
N ASP A 126 -1.19 -15.83 -10.08
CA ASP A 126 -0.82 -17.04 -10.81
C ASP A 126 -2.03 -17.59 -11.56
N ASN A 127 -1.78 -18.18 -12.73
CA ASN A 127 -2.77 -18.92 -13.51
C ASN A 127 -4.03 -18.11 -13.84
N LEU A 128 -3.86 -16.92 -14.44
CA LEU A 128 -4.97 -16.03 -14.82
C LEU A 128 -5.85 -16.59 -15.94
N ARG A 129 -5.35 -17.52 -16.72
CA ARG A 129 -6.03 -18.02 -17.91
C ARG A 129 -6.47 -19.46 -17.71
N GLU A 130 -7.73 -19.72 -17.99
CA GLU A 130 -8.33 -21.06 -17.95
C GLU A 130 -8.75 -21.47 -19.35
N PHE A 131 -8.45 -22.71 -19.73
CA PHE A 131 -8.95 -23.34 -20.93
C PHE A 131 -10.12 -24.24 -20.53
N ILE A 132 -11.32 -23.93 -21.03
CA ILE A 132 -12.53 -24.67 -20.66
C ILE A 132 -12.95 -25.58 -21.82
N ILE A 133 -13.11 -26.86 -21.50
CA ILE A 133 -13.76 -27.83 -22.38
C ILE A 133 -15.13 -28.10 -21.78
N SER A 134 -16.19 -27.76 -22.50
CA SER A 134 -17.57 -27.96 -22.07
C SER A 134 -18.16 -29.16 -22.85
N LEU A 135 -18.81 -30.05 -22.11
CA LEU A 135 -19.57 -31.15 -22.69
C LEU A 135 -21.05 -30.92 -22.41
N ASP A 136 -21.84 -30.91 -23.46
CA ASP A 136 -23.29 -30.88 -23.32
C ASP A 136 -23.80 -32.24 -22.80
N ILE A 137 -24.49 -32.21 -21.68
CA ILE A 137 -25.02 -33.42 -20.99
C ILE A 137 -26.54 -33.42 -20.96
N THR A 138 -27.20 -32.66 -21.85
CA THR A 138 -28.65 -32.53 -21.88
C THR A 138 -29.33 -33.86 -22.18
N ASP A 139 -28.80 -34.62 -23.13
CA ASP A 139 -29.39 -35.87 -23.61
C ASP A 139 -28.92 -37.11 -22.83
N THR A 140 -27.74 -37.09 -22.25
CA THR A 140 -27.22 -38.21 -21.46
C THR A 140 -26.38 -37.78 -20.29
N LYS A 141 -26.47 -38.54 -19.18
CA LYS A 141 -25.73 -38.27 -17.96
C LYS A 141 -24.34 -38.93 -18.01
N ILE A 142 -23.42 -38.37 -17.27
CA ILE A 142 -22.08 -38.91 -17.12
C ILE A 142 -22.11 -40.00 -16.02
N GLU A 143 -21.60 -41.19 -16.35
CA GLU A 143 -21.39 -42.26 -15.36
C GLU A 143 -20.01 -42.14 -14.73
N LYS A 144 -18.98 -41.93 -15.56
CA LYS A 144 -17.59 -41.87 -15.09
C LYS A 144 -16.72 -40.96 -15.93
N ILE A 145 -15.80 -40.26 -15.27
CA ILE A 145 -14.77 -39.45 -15.93
C ILE A 145 -13.42 -40.02 -15.52
N LYS A 146 -12.55 -40.27 -16.51
CA LYS A 146 -11.13 -40.60 -16.32
C LYS A 146 -10.30 -39.67 -17.17
N TYR A 147 -9.05 -39.44 -16.80
CA TYR A 147 -8.09 -38.79 -17.67
C TYR A 147 -6.83 -39.63 -17.81
N LYS A 148 -6.14 -39.50 -18.93
CA LYS A 148 -4.86 -40.16 -19.20
C LYS A 148 -3.91 -39.16 -19.84
N ILE A 149 -2.68 -39.12 -19.34
CA ILE A 149 -1.62 -38.28 -19.91
C ILE A 149 -0.71 -39.20 -20.72
N ASN A 150 -0.62 -38.96 -22.03
CA ASN A 150 0.26 -39.68 -22.95
C ASN A 150 1.25 -38.67 -23.54
N ASN A 151 2.52 -38.73 -23.12
CA ASN A 151 3.56 -37.79 -23.56
C ASN A 151 3.09 -36.31 -23.54
N ASN A 152 2.57 -35.82 -24.66
CA ASN A 152 2.17 -34.44 -24.85
C ASN A 152 0.63 -34.25 -25.01
N THR A 153 -0.16 -35.32 -24.80
CA THR A 153 -1.64 -35.26 -24.90
C THR A 153 -2.28 -35.58 -23.56
N LEU A 154 -3.35 -34.87 -23.26
CA LEU A 154 -4.24 -35.15 -22.14
C LEU A 154 -5.59 -35.62 -22.71
N ASP A 155 -5.89 -36.90 -22.51
CA ASP A 155 -7.12 -37.53 -22.97
C ASP A 155 -8.14 -37.59 -21.84
N PHE A 156 -9.30 -36.97 -22.01
CA PHE A 156 -10.46 -37.14 -21.13
C PHE A 156 -11.34 -38.26 -21.66
N ILE A 157 -11.53 -39.29 -20.86
CA ILE A 157 -12.37 -40.46 -21.21
C ILE A 157 -13.66 -40.36 -20.38
N ILE A 158 -14.76 -40.04 -21.05
CA ILE A 158 -16.05 -39.83 -20.44
C ILE A 158 -16.97 -40.98 -20.82
N GLN A 159 -17.50 -41.69 -19.81
CA GLN A 159 -18.43 -42.77 -20.00
C GLN A 159 -19.87 -42.26 -19.78
N PRO A 160 -20.76 -42.36 -20.80
CA PRO A 160 -22.17 -42.02 -20.66
C PRO A 160 -22.94 -43.12 -19.93
N GLN A 161 -24.10 -42.79 -19.33
CA GLN A 161 -24.97 -43.75 -18.67
C GLN A 161 -25.84 -44.52 -19.67
N GLN A 162 -26.31 -43.88 -20.74
CA GLN A 162 -27.31 -44.51 -21.65
C GLN A 162 -26.98 -44.33 -23.13
N GLU A 163 -26.58 -43.16 -23.60
CA GLU A 163 -26.32 -42.85 -25.01
C GLU A 163 -24.85 -42.45 -25.21
N PHE A 164 -24.44 -42.21 -26.47
CA PHE A 164 -23.08 -41.84 -26.79
C PHE A 164 -22.99 -40.32 -26.94
N PHE A 165 -21.91 -39.72 -26.42
CA PHE A 165 -21.59 -38.32 -26.73
C PHE A 165 -21.10 -38.20 -28.18
N GLN A 166 -21.62 -37.23 -28.89
CA GLN A 166 -21.19 -36.89 -30.24
C GLN A 166 -20.15 -35.76 -30.17
N LYS A 167 -19.42 -35.55 -31.25
CA LYS A 167 -18.38 -34.52 -31.33
C LYS A 167 -18.98 -33.12 -31.14
N GLU A 168 -20.20 -32.92 -31.59
CA GLU A 168 -20.96 -31.69 -31.51
C GLU A 168 -21.34 -31.31 -30.08
N ASN A 169 -21.38 -32.28 -29.17
CA ASN A 169 -21.62 -32.04 -27.75
C ASN A 169 -20.41 -31.43 -27.04
N VAL A 170 -19.22 -31.43 -27.68
CA VAL A 170 -18.00 -30.88 -27.10
C VAL A 170 -17.77 -29.47 -27.64
N ALA A 171 -17.79 -28.49 -26.75
CA ALA A 171 -17.39 -27.13 -27.04
C ALA A 171 -16.08 -26.82 -26.31
N SER A 172 -15.13 -26.21 -27.00
CA SER A 172 -13.96 -25.63 -26.37
C SER A 172 -14.07 -24.12 -26.38
N SER A 173 -13.98 -23.49 -25.25
CA SER A 173 -13.90 -22.02 -25.20
C SER A 173 -12.47 -21.55 -25.28
N ALA A 174 -12.26 -20.46 -26.01
CA ALA A 174 -11.00 -19.73 -25.98
C ALA A 174 -10.65 -19.34 -24.55
N VAL A 175 -9.37 -19.18 -24.30
CA VAL A 175 -8.78 -18.79 -23.01
C VAL A 175 -9.60 -17.71 -22.32
N LYS A 176 -10.31 -18.05 -21.24
CA LYS A 176 -11.06 -17.13 -20.42
C LYS A 176 -10.19 -16.71 -19.22
N PHE A 177 -10.32 -15.47 -18.80
CA PHE A 177 -9.71 -15.07 -17.54
C PHE A 177 -10.45 -15.72 -16.36
N LYS A 178 -9.68 -16.13 -15.36
CA LYS A 178 -10.18 -16.78 -14.15
C LYS A 178 -11.12 -15.90 -13.32
N TYR A 179 -10.89 -14.58 -13.37
CA TYR A 179 -11.69 -13.59 -12.67
C TYR A 179 -12.53 -12.82 -13.70
N ASP A 180 -13.79 -12.63 -13.38
CA ASP A 180 -14.78 -11.92 -14.20
C ASP A 180 -15.06 -10.51 -13.70
N LEU A 181 -14.51 -10.15 -12.54
CA LEU A 181 -14.57 -8.82 -11.94
C LEU A 181 -13.29 -8.52 -11.13
N ILE A 182 -12.81 -7.29 -11.22
CA ILE A 182 -11.74 -6.75 -10.36
C ILE A 182 -12.35 -5.67 -9.47
N ILE A 183 -12.08 -5.70 -8.16
CA ILE A 183 -12.42 -4.61 -7.24
C ILE A 183 -11.13 -4.05 -6.69
N VAL A 184 -10.84 -2.81 -7.02
CA VAL A 184 -9.65 -2.09 -6.56
C VAL A 184 -10.04 -1.18 -5.40
N LEU A 185 -9.29 -1.27 -4.29
CA LEU A 185 -9.57 -0.56 -3.05
C LEU A 185 -8.41 0.36 -2.68
N ASN A 186 -8.73 1.57 -2.20
CA ASN A 186 -7.76 2.49 -1.61
C ASN A 186 -6.47 2.63 -2.45
N THR A 187 -6.64 2.74 -3.76
CA THR A 187 -5.54 2.78 -4.72
C THR A 187 -5.84 3.88 -5.74
N PRO A 188 -5.17 5.04 -5.63
CA PRO A 188 -5.42 6.19 -6.50
C PRO A 188 -5.10 5.94 -7.97
N ASP A 189 -4.12 5.10 -8.26
CA ASP A 189 -3.62 4.77 -9.59
C ASP A 189 -3.27 3.27 -9.67
N LEU A 190 -3.60 2.61 -10.79
CA LEU A 190 -3.31 1.19 -11.01
C LEU A 190 -1.82 0.86 -11.03
N GLU A 191 -0.96 1.80 -11.40
CA GLU A 191 0.50 1.61 -11.40
C GLU A 191 1.04 1.34 -10.00
N LEU A 192 0.35 1.82 -8.94
CA LEU A 192 0.69 1.56 -7.56
C LEU A 192 0.53 0.09 -7.15
N LEU A 193 -0.16 -0.73 -7.95
CA LEU A 193 -0.19 -2.18 -7.78
C LEU A 193 1.13 -2.85 -8.21
N GLY A 194 2.04 -2.10 -8.85
CA GLY A 194 3.37 -2.55 -9.25
C GLY A 194 3.34 -3.77 -10.18
N PRO A 195 4.19 -4.80 -9.94
CA PRO A 195 4.27 -5.98 -10.81
C PRO A 195 2.94 -6.69 -11.00
N ALA A 196 2.03 -6.67 -10.01
CA ALA A 196 0.72 -7.30 -10.12
C ALA A 196 -0.13 -6.71 -11.26
N TYR A 197 0.02 -5.42 -11.54
CA TYR A 197 -0.60 -4.75 -12.68
C TYR A 197 0.29 -4.80 -13.93
N ASN A 198 1.57 -4.40 -13.80
CA ASN A 198 2.46 -4.23 -14.96
C ASN A 198 2.65 -5.52 -15.76
N ASP A 199 2.79 -6.66 -15.07
CA ASP A 199 2.98 -7.97 -15.71
C ASP A 199 1.67 -8.54 -16.31
N GLN A 200 0.51 -7.98 -15.95
CA GLN A 200 -0.82 -8.48 -16.29
C GLN A 200 -1.75 -7.39 -16.86
N ALA A 201 -1.21 -6.34 -17.47
CA ALA A 201 -1.98 -5.19 -17.96
C ALA A 201 -3.13 -5.58 -18.90
N ASP A 202 -2.94 -6.59 -19.78
CA ASP A 202 -3.97 -7.13 -20.68
C ASP A 202 -5.21 -7.67 -19.93
N PHE A 203 -4.99 -8.29 -18.79
CA PHE A 203 -6.05 -8.77 -17.91
C PHE A 203 -6.85 -7.62 -17.29
N PHE A 204 -6.17 -6.62 -16.73
CA PHE A 204 -6.83 -5.45 -16.13
C PHE A 204 -7.58 -4.62 -17.18
N TYR A 205 -7.08 -4.56 -18.41
CA TYR A 205 -7.75 -3.85 -19.50
C TYR A 205 -9.04 -4.55 -19.97
N LYS A 206 -9.06 -5.89 -19.99
CA LYS A 206 -10.20 -6.68 -20.53
C LYS A 206 -11.23 -7.07 -19.48
N THR A 207 -10.90 -7.00 -18.20
CA THR A 207 -11.80 -7.39 -17.10
C THR A 207 -12.44 -6.14 -16.50
N PRO A 208 -13.76 -6.12 -16.23
CA PRO A 208 -14.42 -5.00 -15.58
C PRO A 208 -13.77 -4.66 -14.22
N ILE A 209 -13.58 -3.36 -13.97
CA ILE A 209 -12.98 -2.84 -12.73
C ILE A 209 -13.98 -1.97 -12.00
N ILE A 210 -14.19 -2.26 -10.72
CA ILE A 210 -14.82 -1.37 -9.74
C ILE A 210 -13.72 -0.74 -8.91
N ASN A 211 -13.69 0.59 -8.84
CA ASN A 211 -12.73 1.36 -8.08
C ASN A 211 -13.44 2.00 -6.88
N ILE A 212 -13.00 1.68 -5.65
CA ILE A 212 -13.57 2.20 -4.40
C ILE A 212 -12.46 2.88 -3.60
N ASP A 213 -12.57 4.19 -3.42
CA ASP A 213 -11.53 4.98 -2.77
C ASP A 213 -12.13 6.23 -2.10
N HIS A 214 -11.34 6.91 -1.26
CA HIS A 214 -11.65 8.20 -0.66
C HIS A 214 -10.55 9.25 -0.94
N ASN A 215 -9.55 8.90 -1.74
CA ASN A 215 -8.43 9.78 -2.05
C ASN A 215 -8.80 10.79 -3.15
N PRO A 216 -8.62 12.11 -2.95
CA PRO A 216 -8.89 13.11 -3.96
C PRO A 216 -7.97 13.03 -5.19
N GLY A 217 -6.81 12.37 -5.08
CA GLY A 217 -5.90 12.12 -6.20
C GLY A 217 -6.23 10.87 -7.02
N ASN A 218 -7.39 10.24 -6.80
CA ASN A 218 -7.78 9.04 -7.56
C ASN A 218 -8.13 9.38 -9.01
N GLU A 219 -7.54 8.63 -9.95
CA GLU A 219 -7.67 8.87 -11.41
C GLU A 219 -8.99 8.39 -12.03
N GLY A 220 -9.83 7.69 -11.27
CA GLY A 220 -11.13 7.22 -11.75
C GLY A 220 -11.04 6.18 -12.88
N PHE A 221 -10.10 5.27 -12.81
CA PHE A 221 -9.76 4.29 -13.86
C PHE A 221 -10.76 3.12 -14.01
N GLY A 222 -11.70 2.96 -13.10
CA GLY A 222 -12.69 1.89 -13.12
C GLY A 222 -13.84 2.17 -14.09
N GLN A 223 -14.55 1.12 -14.55
CA GLN A 223 -15.84 1.28 -15.22
C GLN A 223 -16.91 1.79 -14.25
N ILE A 224 -16.77 1.46 -12.97
CA ILE A 224 -17.57 2.04 -11.88
C ILE A 224 -16.56 2.62 -10.87
N ASN A 225 -16.69 3.91 -10.58
CA ASN A 225 -15.84 4.62 -9.64
C ASN A 225 -16.69 5.13 -8.48
N CYS A 226 -16.47 4.61 -7.28
CA CYS A 226 -17.07 5.05 -6.04
C CYS A 226 -15.99 5.77 -5.21
N ILE A 227 -15.84 7.06 -5.47
CA ILE A 227 -14.81 7.89 -4.83
C ILE A 227 -15.51 8.91 -3.94
N GLU A 228 -15.47 8.65 -2.63
CA GLU A 228 -16.18 9.41 -1.61
C GLU A 228 -15.22 10.30 -0.83
N LEU A 229 -15.02 11.53 -1.28
CA LEU A 229 -14.04 12.46 -0.71
C LEU A 229 -14.34 12.88 0.75
N ILE A 230 -15.59 12.70 1.20
CA ILE A 230 -16.01 13.04 2.58
C ILE A 230 -15.76 11.84 3.51
N ALA A 231 -15.68 10.64 2.97
CA ALA A 231 -15.40 9.44 3.77
C ALA A 231 -14.00 9.52 4.39
N VAL A 232 -13.87 9.08 5.63
CA VAL A 232 -12.58 9.10 6.34
C VAL A 232 -11.75 7.86 6.05
N SER A 233 -12.38 6.81 5.49
CA SER A 233 -11.72 5.54 5.14
C SER A 233 -12.49 4.80 4.04
N THR A 234 -11.80 3.94 3.31
CA THR A 234 -12.42 3.00 2.36
C THR A 234 -13.33 2.00 3.09
N SER A 235 -12.99 1.65 4.34
CA SER A 235 -13.82 0.80 5.20
C SER A 235 -15.19 1.42 5.50
N GLU A 236 -15.31 2.76 5.60
CA GLU A 236 -16.60 3.46 5.73
C GLU A 236 -17.48 3.24 4.51
N ILE A 237 -16.90 3.36 3.31
CA ILE A 237 -17.62 3.15 2.05
C ILE A 237 -18.07 1.69 1.93
N LEU A 238 -17.20 0.75 2.28
CA LEU A 238 -17.53 -0.68 2.25
C LEU A 238 -18.62 -1.04 3.26
N PHE A 239 -18.64 -0.43 4.44
CA PHE A 239 -19.72 -0.65 5.40
C PHE A 239 -21.07 -0.26 4.78
N SER A 240 -21.17 0.90 4.14
CA SER A 240 -22.39 1.37 3.46
C SER A 240 -22.81 0.44 2.33
N LEU A 241 -21.84 -0.11 1.57
CA LEU A 241 -22.08 -1.09 0.53
C LEU A 241 -22.61 -2.42 1.12
N PHE A 242 -22.00 -2.91 2.19
CA PHE A 242 -22.44 -4.16 2.84
C PHE A 242 -23.81 -4.02 3.49
N GLU A 243 -24.09 -2.87 4.14
CA GLU A 243 -25.42 -2.58 4.70
C GLU A 243 -26.49 -2.58 3.58
N GLN A 244 -26.18 -2.05 2.42
CA GLN A 244 -27.10 -2.04 1.27
C GLN A 244 -27.30 -3.43 0.66
N ILE A 245 -26.28 -4.29 0.63
CA ILE A 245 -26.39 -5.66 0.05
C ILE A 245 -27.11 -6.57 1.03
N SER A 246 -26.61 -6.69 2.27
CA SER A 246 -27.22 -7.45 3.37
C SER A 246 -26.46 -7.19 4.67
N PHE A 247 -27.03 -6.41 5.57
CA PHE A 247 -26.46 -6.13 6.89
C PHE A 247 -26.21 -7.40 7.71
N ASP A 248 -27.11 -8.38 7.63
CA ASP A 248 -27.05 -9.63 8.41
C ASP A 248 -25.83 -10.50 8.09
N LEU A 249 -25.15 -10.25 6.97
CA LEU A 249 -23.92 -10.95 6.62
C LEU A 249 -22.69 -10.39 7.30
N ILE A 250 -22.78 -9.21 7.92
CA ILE A 250 -21.67 -8.60 8.66
C ILE A 250 -21.53 -9.32 10.00
N ASP A 251 -20.59 -10.24 10.10
CA ASP A 251 -20.25 -10.91 11.35
C ASP A 251 -19.13 -10.19 12.11
N GLU A 252 -18.78 -10.70 13.29
CA GLU A 252 -17.71 -10.18 14.14
C GLU A 252 -16.38 -9.98 13.38
N ASN A 253 -16.01 -10.93 12.51
CA ASN A 253 -14.74 -10.87 11.78
C ASN A 253 -14.74 -9.76 10.72
N ILE A 254 -15.84 -9.62 9.95
CA ILE A 254 -16.01 -8.54 8.98
C ILE A 254 -16.05 -7.20 9.71
N ALA A 255 -16.82 -7.11 10.81
CA ALA A 255 -16.90 -5.91 11.64
C ALA A 255 -15.55 -5.51 12.22
N THR A 256 -14.73 -6.48 12.66
CA THR A 256 -13.37 -6.23 13.17
C THR A 256 -12.45 -5.68 12.06
N CYS A 257 -12.49 -6.24 10.86
CA CYS A 257 -11.70 -5.72 9.72
C CYS A 257 -12.13 -4.30 9.35
N LEU A 258 -13.44 -4.02 9.22
CA LEU A 258 -13.94 -2.67 8.93
C LEU A 258 -13.53 -1.66 10.01
N LEU A 259 -13.67 -2.05 11.29
CA LEU A 259 -13.26 -1.20 12.40
C LEU A 259 -11.76 -0.94 12.41
N ALA A 260 -10.93 -1.93 12.06
CA ALA A 260 -9.49 -1.77 11.96
C ALA A 260 -9.11 -0.72 10.90
N GLY A 261 -9.76 -0.74 9.72
CA GLY A 261 -9.54 0.28 8.69
C GLY A 261 -9.92 1.68 9.16
N ILE A 262 -11.07 1.82 9.84
CA ILE A 262 -11.50 3.10 10.43
C ILE A 262 -10.50 3.59 11.49
N ILE A 263 -10.06 2.72 12.40
CA ILE A 263 -9.09 3.05 13.46
C ILE A 263 -7.75 3.47 12.84
N CYS A 264 -7.27 2.77 11.80
CA CYS A 264 -6.05 3.12 11.09
C CYS A 264 -6.13 4.51 10.46
N SER A 265 -7.17 4.79 9.67
CA SER A 265 -7.34 6.08 8.97
C SER A 265 -7.56 7.25 9.91
N THR A 266 -8.26 7.02 11.03
CA THR A 266 -8.54 8.07 12.02
C THR A 266 -7.51 8.19 13.12
N LYS A 267 -6.42 7.42 13.07
CA LYS A 267 -5.43 7.31 14.16
C LYS A 267 -6.12 7.13 15.52
N ASN A 268 -6.99 6.15 15.60
CA ASN A 268 -7.84 5.87 16.78
C ASN A 268 -8.71 7.07 17.18
N PHE A 269 -9.42 7.67 16.21
CA PHE A 269 -10.31 8.82 16.37
C PHE A 269 -9.63 10.10 16.86
N LYS A 270 -8.33 10.26 16.61
CA LYS A 270 -7.55 11.46 16.97
C LYS A 270 -7.46 12.49 15.84
N THR A 271 -7.86 12.13 14.60
CA THR A 271 -7.82 13.08 13.46
C THR A 271 -8.98 14.07 13.52
N PHE A 272 -8.80 15.25 12.89
CA PHE A 272 -9.79 16.32 12.92
C PHE A 272 -11.01 16.09 12.01
N ASN A 273 -10.96 15.13 11.11
CA ASN A 273 -12.00 14.85 10.11
C ASN A 273 -13.04 13.81 10.57
N ILE A 274 -13.21 13.63 11.87
CA ILE A 274 -14.20 12.71 12.42
C ILE A 274 -15.60 13.24 12.16
N THR A 275 -16.44 12.44 11.51
CA THR A 275 -17.82 12.77 11.16
C THR A 275 -18.81 12.06 12.10
N PRO A 276 -20.04 12.59 12.29
CA PRO A 276 -21.08 11.87 13.01
C PRO A 276 -21.41 10.50 12.38
N ASN A 277 -21.31 10.39 11.05
CA ASN A 277 -21.53 9.14 10.33
C ASN A 277 -20.54 8.05 10.76
N ILE A 278 -19.23 8.37 10.80
CA ILE A 278 -18.21 7.38 11.19
C ILE A 278 -18.39 6.91 12.64
N LEU A 279 -18.84 7.78 13.55
CA LEU A 279 -19.16 7.41 14.94
C LEU A 279 -20.38 6.48 15.00
N SER A 280 -21.40 6.74 14.17
CA SER A 280 -22.57 5.86 14.05
C SER A 280 -22.19 4.48 13.51
N ILE A 281 -21.40 4.43 12.44
CA ILE A 281 -20.87 3.17 11.87
C ILE A 281 -20.06 2.41 12.92
N THR A 282 -19.15 3.10 13.60
CA THR A 282 -18.33 2.50 14.66
C THR A 282 -19.21 1.88 15.76
N SER A 283 -20.26 2.60 16.19
CA SER A 283 -21.21 2.07 17.18
C SER A 283 -21.91 0.80 16.69
N LYS A 284 -22.36 0.75 15.43
CA LYS A 284 -22.94 -0.44 14.81
C LYS A 284 -21.94 -1.61 14.78
N LEU A 285 -20.68 -1.35 14.35
CA LEU A 285 -19.63 -2.38 14.32
C LEU A 285 -19.34 -2.96 15.72
N LEU A 286 -19.29 -2.10 16.74
CA LEU A 286 -19.11 -2.53 18.13
C LEU A 286 -20.30 -3.35 18.63
N SER A 287 -21.53 -3.02 18.22
CA SER A 287 -22.73 -3.82 18.57
C SER A 287 -22.72 -5.21 17.94
N ILE A 288 -21.96 -5.44 16.88
CA ILE A 288 -21.72 -6.74 16.24
C ILE A 288 -20.47 -7.45 16.86
N ASN A 289 -19.97 -6.96 17.99
CA ASN A 289 -18.79 -7.47 18.71
C ASN A 289 -17.45 -7.32 17.96
N ALA A 290 -17.28 -6.24 17.17
CA ALA A 290 -15.96 -5.94 16.59
C ALA A 290 -14.91 -5.82 17.72
N ARG A 291 -13.78 -6.50 17.57
CA ARG A 291 -12.72 -6.66 18.59
C ARG A 291 -11.82 -5.42 18.68
N ARG A 292 -12.41 -4.29 19.16
CA ARG A 292 -11.71 -3.01 19.27
C ARG A 292 -10.45 -3.08 20.12
N GLU A 293 -10.51 -3.78 21.25
CA GLU A 293 -9.37 -3.86 22.19
C GLU A 293 -8.19 -4.56 21.50
N GLU A 294 -8.42 -5.68 20.81
CA GLU A 294 -7.40 -6.38 20.03
C GLU A 294 -6.75 -5.46 18.99
N ILE A 295 -7.55 -4.70 18.25
CA ILE A 295 -7.05 -3.73 17.26
C ILE A 295 -6.16 -2.67 17.92
N VAL A 296 -6.63 -2.06 19.01
CA VAL A 296 -5.91 -0.99 19.70
C VAL A 296 -4.62 -1.52 20.34
N ASP A 297 -4.64 -2.72 20.91
CA ASP A 297 -3.46 -3.33 21.53
C ASP A 297 -2.36 -3.60 20.48
N HIS A 298 -2.72 -4.15 19.33
CA HIS A 298 -1.75 -4.40 18.26
C HIS A 298 -1.21 -3.13 17.60
N LEU A 299 -2.04 -2.11 17.42
CA LEU A 299 -1.67 -0.90 16.69
C LEU A 299 -1.04 0.19 17.56
N TYR A 300 -1.48 0.34 18.81
CA TYR A 300 -1.15 1.51 19.63
C TYR A 300 -0.56 1.17 21.01
N ARG A 301 -0.68 -0.06 21.48
CA ARG A 301 -0.11 -0.49 22.77
C ARG A 301 1.11 -1.38 22.63
N SER A 302 1.65 -1.52 21.43
CA SER A 302 2.79 -2.39 21.11
C SER A 302 4.16 -1.73 21.35
N PHE A 303 4.20 -0.53 21.95
CA PHE A 303 5.49 0.13 22.23
C PHE A 303 6.19 -0.57 23.38
N ASP A 304 7.40 -1.03 23.10
CA ASP A 304 8.27 -1.58 24.13
C ASP A 304 8.77 -0.48 25.09
N LEU A 305 9.18 -0.89 26.29
CA LEU A 305 9.68 0.02 27.31
C LEU A 305 10.91 0.82 26.81
N ASN A 306 11.68 0.28 25.89
CA ASN A 306 12.88 0.91 25.34
C ASN A 306 12.49 2.09 24.44
N THR A 307 11.49 1.92 23.60
CA THR A 307 10.91 3.00 22.79
C THR A 307 10.36 4.12 23.68
N LEU A 308 9.60 3.79 24.74
CA LEU A 308 9.09 4.80 25.68
C LEU A 308 10.21 5.57 26.43
N LYS A 309 11.30 4.89 26.79
CA LYS A 309 12.47 5.55 27.38
C LYS A 309 13.13 6.51 26.38
N LEU A 310 13.24 6.13 25.10
CA LEU A 310 13.76 7.01 24.04
C LEU A 310 12.86 8.24 23.86
N TRP A 311 11.53 8.04 23.85
CA TRP A 311 10.55 9.14 23.78
C TRP A 311 10.74 10.14 24.91
N GLY A 312 10.89 9.67 26.15
CA GLY A 312 11.17 10.53 27.28
C GLY A 312 12.40 11.43 27.07
N ARG A 313 13.46 10.90 26.42
CA ARG A 313 14.67 11.68 26.10
C ARG A 313 14.44 12.69 24.99
N VAL A 314 13.70 12.32 23.95
CA VAL A 314 13.33 13.22 22.86
C VAL A 314 12.47 14.35 23.38
N LEU A 315 11.43 14.04 24.17
CA LEU A 315 10.52 15.03 24.74
C LEU A 315 11.22 15.99 25.70
N ALA A 316 12.17 15.50 26.52
CA ALA A 316 12.95 16.33 27.44
C ALA A 316 13.86 17.36 26.73
N ARG A 317 14.14 17.17 25.43
CA ARG A 317 15.01 18.05 24.62
C ARG A 317 14.25 18.77 23.51
N ILE A 318 12.93 18.78 23.59
CA ILE A 318 12.14 19.54 22.62
C ILE A 318 12.49 21.01 22.74
N SER A 319 12.77 21.60 21.60
CA SER A 319 12.98 23.03 21.43
C SER A 319 12.02 23.54 20.37
N SER A 320 11.62 24.81 20.47
CA SER A 320 10.71 25.42 19.52
C SER A 320 11.12 26.84 19.17
N THR A 321 10.62 27.35 18.06
CA THR A 321 10.76 28.75 17.63
C THR A 321 9.61 29.14 16.68
N LEU A 322 9.46 30.43 16.37
CA LEU A 322 8.40 30.95 15.50
C LEU A 322 7.00 30.61 16.03
N ASP A 323 6.75 30.90 17.29
CA ASP A 323 5.46 30.63 17.97
C ASP A 323 5.06 29.15 17.86
N ASP A 324 6.00 28.25 18.14
CA ASP A 324 5.87 26.79 18.10
C ASP A 324 5.56 26.21 16.71
N LYS A 325 5.74 26.99 15.63
CA LYS A 325 5.58 26.49 14.25
C LYS A 325 6.74 25.60 13.80
N LEU A 326 7.95 25.81 14.32
CA LEU A 326 9.11 24.95 14.10
C LEU A 326 9.52 24.32 15.43
N ILE A 327 9.44 23.01 15.48
CA ILE A 327 9.76 22.18 16.64
C ILE A 327 10.86 21.20 16.26
N TRP A 328 11.84 21.03 17.15
CA TRP A 328 12.89 20.03 16.93
C TRP A 328 13.36 19.39 18.23
N SER A 329 14.00 18.24 18.07
CA SER A 329 14.73 17.57 19.15
C SER A 329 15.97 16.88 18.61
N ILE A 330 16.95 16.65 19.52
CA ILE A 330 18.20 15.99 19.20
C ILE A 330 18.33 14.67 19.94
N VAL A 331 18.87 13.64 19.26
CA VAL A 331 19.09 12.30 19.81
C VAL A 331 20.53 11.89 19.54
N SER A 332 21.31 11.68 20.60
CA SER A 332 22.68 11.20 20.50
C SER A 332 22.74 9.68 20.36
N LYS A 333 23.85 9.17 19.84
CA LYS A 333 24.15 7.74 19.82
C LYS A 333 24.02 7.11 21.23
N LYS A 334 24.48 7.82 22.26
CA LYS A 334 24.38 7.39 23.65
C LYS A 334 22.92 7.20 24.11
N ASP A 335 21.96 7.98 23.57
CA ASP A 335 20.56 7.83 23.92
C ASP A 335 20.01 6.49 23.42
N PHE A 336 20.36 6.07 22.20
CA PHE A 336 19.99 4.75 21.66
C PHE A 336 20.62 3.61 22.47
N GLU A 337 21.90 3.75 22.84
CA GLU A 337 22.61 2.76 23.66
C GLU A 337 21.98 2.58 25.04
N ILE A 338 21.70 3.68 25.75
CA ILE A 338 21.10 3.64 27.10
C ILE A 338 19.68 3.09 27.08
N THR A 339 18.92 3.40 26.06
CA THR A 339 17.52 2.95 25.96
C THR A 339 17.39 1.59 25.28
N ASN A 340 18.47 1.03 24.73
CA ASN A 340 18.47 -0.18 23.93
C ASN A 340 17.42 -0.12 22.80
N SER A 341 17.38 1.01 22.11
CA SER A 341 16.40 1.31 21.05
C SER A 341 17.09 1.57 19.70
N SER A 342 16.34 1.76 18.64
CA SER A 342 16.85 2.00 17.29
C SER A 342 16.21 3.21 16.63
N GLU A 343 16.75 3.62 15.48
CA GLU A 343 16.20 4.70 14.65
C GLU A 343 14.72 4.51 14.29
N LYS A 344 14.26 3.26 14.17
CA LYS A 344 12.86 2.94 13.86
C LYS A 344 11.89 3.48 14.90
N SER A 345 12.32 3.55 16.16
CA SER A 345 11.49 4.08 17.25
C SER A 345 11.24 5.59 17.16
N LEU A 346 12.03 6.34 16.35
CA LEU A 346 11.88 7.80 16.21
C LEU A 346 10.64 8.19 15.39
N ILE A 347 10.22 7.36 14.46
CA ILE A 347 9.09 7.67 13.57
C ILE A 347 7.79 7.75 14.37
N ASN A 348 7.57 6.81 15.27
CA ASN A 348 6.40 6.81 16.14
C ASN A 348 6.33 8.07 17.03
N ILE A 349 7.49 8.64 17.39
CA ILE A 349 7.55 9.89 18.15
C ILE A 349 7.04 11.07 17.32
N ILE A 350 7.41 11.12 16.04
CA ILE A 350 6.94 12.18 15.13
C ILE A 350 5.41 12.17 15.04
N ASP A 351 4.79 11.00 14.89
CA ASP A 351 3.34 10.87 14.85
C ASP A 351 2.65 11.38 16.11
N GLU A 352 3.21 11.07 17.30
CA GLU A 352 2.67 11.60 18.55
C GLU A 352 2.89 13.11 18.71
N LEU A 353 4.00 13.66 18.24
CA LEU A 353 4.24 15.12 18.26
C LEU A 353 3.25 15.86 17.36
N ILE A 354 2.96 15.32 16.16
CA ILE A 354 1.99 15.91 15.23
C ILE A 354 0.61 16.03 15.88
N ILE A 355 0.16 14.98 16.56
CA ILE A 355 -1.17 14.92 17.17
C ILE A 355 -1.28 15.88 18.34
N ASN A 356 -0.21 16.02 19.14
CA ASN A 356 -0.26 16.77 20.41
C ASN A 356 0.15 18.23 20.28
N ILE A 357 0.71 18.67 19.13
CA ILE A 357 1.13 20.06 18.90
C ILE A 357 0.52 20.58 17.58
N PRO A 358 -0.76 20.95 17.58
CA PRO A 358 -1.49 21.34 16.35
C PRO A 358 -0.94 22.58 15.64
N GLN A 359 -0.24 23.47 16.35
CA GLN A 359 0.39 24.67 15.81
C GLN A 359 1.69 24.38 15.04
N ALA A 360 2.32 23.21 15.25
CA ALA A 360 3.54 22.86 14.56
C ALA A 360 3.33 22.77 13.04
N GLU A 361 4.12 23.48 12.28
CA GLU A 361 4.15 23.42 10.81
C GLU A 361 5.28 22.54 10.31
N ILE A 362 6.40 22.50 11.05
CA ILE A 362 7.56 21.63 10.77
C ILE A 362 8.05 20.99 12.07
N ILE A 363 8.26 19.69 12.03
CA ILE A 363 8.86 18.90 13.11
C ILE A 363 10.16 18.28 12.60
N VAL A 364 11.25 18.45 13.36
CA VAL A 364 12.59 17.98 12.99
C VAL A 364 13.17 17.10 14.10
N ILE A 365 13.61 15.90 13.74
CA ILE A 365 14.37 15.04 14.64
C ILE A 365 15.77 14.87 14.05
N ILE A 366 16.78 15.34 14.83
CA ILE A 366 18.19 15.29 14.45
C ILE A 366 18.87 14.22 15.29
N TYR A 367 19.51 13.24 14.66
CA TYR A 367 20.05 12.12 15.40
C TYR A 367 21.34 11.55 14.80
N GLU A 368 22.20 11.02 15.68
CA GLU A 368 23.41 10.31 15.29
C GLU A 368 23.09 8.87 14.88
N THR A 369 23.77 8.38 13.84
CA THR A 369 23.64 6.98 13.41
C THR A 369 24.20 6.03 14.48
N SER A 370 23.47 4.96 14.78
CA SER A 370 23.91 3.90 15.69
C SER A 370 25.04 3.02 15.15
N SER A 371 25.37 3.12 13.86
CA SER A 371 26.45 2.33 13.23
C SER A 371 27.84 2.70 13.71
N PRO A 372 28.66 1.72 14.16
CA PRO A 372 29.98 1.99 14.72
C PRO A 372 31.04 2.48 13.72
N GLN A 373 30.77 2.42 12.42
CA GLN A 373 31.76 2.58 11.36
C GLN A 373 31.88 4.00 10.77
N ILE A 374 31.00 4.93 11.12
CA ILE A 374 30.98 6.27 10.53
C ILE A 374 30.98 7.31 11.65
N ASN A 375 32.12 7.94 11.88
CA ASN A 375 32.25 9.09 12.79
C ASN A 375 31.76 10.38 12.10
N ASN A 376 31.01 11.22 12.80
CA ASN A 376 30.52 12.52 12.38
C ASN A 376 29.44 12.51 11.29
N GLN A 377 28.56 11.50 11.27
CA GLN A 377 27.39 11.50 10.40
C GLN A 377 26.11 11.68 11.22
N THR A 378 25.36 12.73 10.90
CA THR A 378 24.08 13.07 11.53
C THR A 378 22.97 12.90 10.51
N ASN A 379 21.93 12.19 10.91
CA ASN A 379 20.70 12.05 10.15
C ASN A 379 19.65 13.03 10.67
N VAL A 380 18.83 13.54 9.76
CA VAL A 380 17.73 14.44 10.10
C VAL A 380 16.46 13.95 9.44
N ILE A 381 15.40 13.77 10.22
CA ILE A 381 14.05 13.53 9.71
C ILE A 381 13.28 14.84 9.86
N ILE A 382 12.67 15.28 8.77
CA ILE A 382 11.87 16.50 8.72
C ILE A 382 10.47 16.12 8.27
N TYR A 383 9.50 16.49 9.07
CA TYR A 383 8.09 16.33 8.77
C TYR A 383 7.44 17.71 8.64
N SER A 384 6.63 17.91 7.59
CA SER A 384 5.82 19.12 7.42
C SER A 384 4.33 18.83 7.56
N THR A 385 3.66 19.69 8.28
CA THR A 385 2.19 19.76 8.32
C THR A 385 1.72 20.77 7.25
N LYS A 386 0.45 20.70 6.85
CA LYS A 386 -0.16 21.64 5.89
C LYS A 386 0.50 21.58 4.48
N ASN A 387 0.55 22.72 3.79
CA ASN A 387 0.95 22.84 2.37
C ASN A 387 2.46 23.08 2.18
N ILE A 388 3.29 22.74 3.15
CA ILE A 388 4.75 22.89 3.05
C ILE A 388 5.34 21.61 2.48
N ASN A 389 6.10 21.71 1.39
CA ASN A 389 6.81 20.58 0.79
C ASN A 389 8.19 20.41 1.44
N SER A 390 8.35 19.36 2.26
CA SER A 390 9.62 19.05 2.94
C SER A 390 10.76 18.75 1.97
N ALA A 391 10.48 18.14 0.82
CA ALA A 391 11.49 17.84 -0.19
C ALA A 391 12.06 19.12 -0.82
N ASP A 392 11.19 20.08 -1.17
CA ASP A 392 11.63 21.38 -1.69
C ASP A 392 12.35 22.20 -0.62
N LEU A 393 11.91 22.10 0.63
CA LEU A 393 12.53 22.78 1.76
C LEU A 393 14.00 22.35 1.92
N MET A 394 14.32 21.09 1.68
CA MET A 394 15.64 20.49 1.89
C MET A 394 16.37 20.10 0.60
N LYS A 395 15.97 20.64 -0.55
CA LYS A 395 16.49 20.29 -1.87
C LYS A 395 18.03 20.31 -1.96
N GLU A 396 18.69 21.19 -1.22
CA GLU A 396 20.15 21.35 -1.19
C GLU A 396 20.90 20.14 -0.59
N TYR A 397 20.20 19.31 0.19
CA TYR A 397 20.76 18.13 0.89
C TYR A 397 20.37 16.80 0.26
N ASN A 398 19.84 16.78 -0.99
CA ASN A 398 19.39 15.57 -1.67
C ASN A 398 18.44 14.73 -0.78
N PRO A 399 17.29 15.28 -0.39
CA PRO A 399 16.39 14.64 0.54
C PRO A 399 15.85 13.33 -0.03
N LYS A 400 15.70 12.32 0.84
CA LYS A 400 15.05 11.05 0.53
C LYS A 400 13.70 11.04 1.23
N GLY A 401 12.62 10.82 0.49
CA GLY A 401 11.27 10.82 1.03
C GLY A 401 10.27 11.50 0.08
N ASP A 402 9.15 11.95 0.61
CA ASP A 402 8.07 12.60 -0.13
C ASP A 402 7.88 14.08 0.24
N GLN A 403 6.73 14.65 -0.18
CA GLN A 403 6.40 16.05 0.11
C GLN A 403 6.21 16.34 1.61
N LYS A 404 5.78 15.35 2.40
CA LYS A 404 5.48 15.52 3.83
C LYS A 404 6.64 15.17 4.73
N ILE A 405 7.37 14.10 4.40
CA ILE A 405 8.46 13.63 5.24
C ILE A 405 9.70 13.34 4.40
N VAL A 406 10.83 13.83 4.87
CA VAL A 406 12.13 13.58 4.25
C VAL A 406 13.18 13.22 5.28
N LYS A 407 14.10 12.38 4.87
CA LYS A 407 15.34 12.08 5.59
C LYS A 407 16.52 12.63 4.81
N ILE A 408 17.41 13.35 5.49
CA ILE A 408 18.69 13.80 4.96
C ILE A 408 19.82 13.30 5.85
N THR A 409 21.01 13.24 5.30
CA THR A 409 22.23 12.84 6.00
C THR A 409 23.28 13.92 5.81
N ILE A 410 23.92 14.36 6.90
CA ILE A 410 24.87 15.45 6.91
C ILE A 410 26.16 14.97 7.57
N ASN A 411 27.32 15.26 6.96
CA ASN A 411 28.63 14.91 7.50
C ASN A 411 29.10 16.01 8.47
N LYS A 412 28.38 16.19 9.57
CA LYS A 412 28.68 17.15 10.65
C LYS A 412 28.34 16.54 12.00
N THR A 413 28.88 17.13 13.07
CA THR A 413 28.49 16.75 14.43
C THR A 413 27.03 17.06 14.70
N LEU A 414 26.43 16.40 15.69
CA LEU A 414 25.02 16.60 16.07
C LEU A 414 24.66 18.08 16.30
N LEU A 415 25.52 18.81 17.04
CA LEU A 415 25.28 20.22 17.37
C LEU A 415 25.47 21.17 16.19
N ASP A 416 26.44 20.90 15.31
CA ASP A 416 26.66 21.71 14.10
C ASP A 416 25.55 21.50 13.09
N ALA A 417 25.07 20.25 12.94
CA ALA A 417 23.93 19.91 12.10
C ALA A 417 22.64 20.56 12.63
N GLU A 418 22.41 20.57 13.96
CA GLU A 418 21.29 21.25 14.58
C GLU A 418 21.28 22.74 14.19
N LYS A 419 22.36 23.45 14.47
CA LYS A 419 22.47 24.90 14.20
C LYS A 419 22.17 25.21 12.72
N GLU A 420 22.80 24.48 11.81
CA GLU A 420 22.68 24.73 10.37
C GLU A 420 21.27 24.44 9.85
N ILE A 421 20.71 23.29 10.19
CA ILE A 421 19.40 22.87 9.69
C ILE A 421 18.28 23.75 10.27
N ILE A 422 18.33 24.02 11.57
CA ILE A 422 17.31 24.84 12.21
C ILE A 422 17.35 26.28 11.69
N GLU A 423 18.54 26.85 11.49
CA GLU A 423 18.67 28.19 10.91
C GLU A 423 18.17 28.26 9.45
N LEU A 424 18.52 27.25 8.63
CA LEU A 424 18.04 27.14 7.26
C LEU A 424 16.50 27.08 7.22
N ILE A 425 15.90 26.16 7.99
CA ILE A 425 14.44 25.98 8.01
C ILE A 425 13.76 27.26 8.53
N LYS A 426 14.29 27.86 9.60
CA LYS A 426 13.79 29.12 10.16
C LYS A 426 13.76 30.25 9.12
N ASN A 427 14.82 30.40 8.35
CA ASN A 427 14.93 31.42 7.30
C ASN A 427 13.97 31.17 6.14
N LYS A 428 13.81 29.89 5.71
CA LYS A 428 12.86 29.51 4.65
C LYS A 428 11.40 29.70 5.11
N LEU A 429 11.07 29.28 6.34
CA LEU A 429 9.74 29.47 6.93
C LEU A 429 9.36 30.96 7.05
N LYS A 430 10.26 31.80 7.54
CA LYS A 430 10.00 33.26 7.62
C LYS A 430 9.67 33.86 6.25
N LYS A 431 10.35 33.43 5.18
CA LYS A 431 10.04 33.87 3.82
C LYS A 431 8.68 33.39 3.33
N LEU A 432 8.30 32.16 3.64
CA LEU A 432 6.99 31.61 3.28
C LEU A 432 5.85 32.33 4.05
N LEU A 433 6.04 32.62 5.33
CA LEU A 433 5.06 33.31 6.17
C LEU A 433 4.93 34.82 5.87
N GLN A 434 5.91 35.44 5.19
CA GLN A 434 5.83 36.83 4.73
C GLN A 434 5.17 36.96 3.36
N LEU A 435 4.95 35.87 2.65
CA LEU A 435 4.30 35.81 1.34
C LEU A 435 2.83 35.40 1.44
N THR A 436 2.36 35.03 2.63
CA THR A 436 0.96 34.77 2.99
C THR A 436 0.39 35.89 3.84
#